data_a10e4ea1a6f26baf95a5508b006d64c0
#
_entry.id   a10e4ea1a6f26baf95a5508b006d64c0
#
_cell.length_a   1.000
_cell.length_b   1.000
_cell.length_c   1.000
_cell.angle_alpha   90.00
_cell.angle_beta   90.00
_cell.angle_gamma   90.00
#
_symmetry.space_group_name_H-M   'P 1'
#
loop_
_entity.id
_entity.type
_entity.pdbx_description
1 polymer ?
#
loop_
_entity_poly.entity_id
_entity_poly.type
_entity_poly.pdbx_seq_one_letter_code
_entity_poly.pdbx_strand_id
1 'polypeptide(L)'
;KAIEDKEAEFGRIELQDVTTQWGVFALAGPKARDVLRDVINDPDPATVLSNKRFPWLSARQIELGMCPVNAIRVAYTGELGWELHHPMEMQNYLFDLLEKAGAKHGMKLVGARAQNWLRQEKSYRAFGTELGRDATPLEADLPRFVDLSKEFHGKAAMEALGVRVKCCTLLIDGPDDADPWGREAL
;
A
#
# COMPACT_ATOMS: atom_id res chain seq x y z
N LYS A 1 23.98 10.84 -5.49
CA LYS A 1 24.73 11.82 -4.70
C LYS A 1 24.43 11.73 -3.19
N ALA A 2 23.16 11.86 -2.75
CA ALA A 2 22.83 11.75 -1.31
C ALA A 2 23.18 10.38 -0.69
N ILE A 3 23.18 9.30 -1.46
CA ILE A 3 23.57 7.95 -1.02
C ILE A 3 25.09 7.81 -1.00
N GLU A 4 25.77 8.27 -2.04
CA GLU A 4 27.24 8.28 -2.13
C GLU A 4 27.87 9.07 -0.97
N ASP A 5 27.26 10.20 -0.59
CA ASP A 5 27.70 11.04 0.53
C ASP A 5 27.60 10.30 1.89
N LYS A 6 26.87 9.17 1.97
CA LYS A 6 26.68 8.36 3.17
C LYS A 6 27.59 7.12 3.25
N GLU A 7 28.32 6.78 2.19
CA GLU A 7 29.20 5.63 2.20
C GLU A 7 30.30 5.71 3.28
N ALA A 8 30.79 6.92 3.57
CA ALA A 8 31.77 7.13 4.63
C ALA A 8 31.22 6.82 6.04
N GLU A 9 29.89 6.98 6.23
CA GLU A 9 29.22 6.74 7.52
C GLU A 9 28.75 5.29 7.66
N PHE A 10 28.25 4.67 6.60
CA PHE A 10 27.57 3.37 6.64
C PHE A 10 28.31 2.24 5.92
N GLY A 11 29.47 2.52 5.30
CA GLY A 11 30.21 1.57 4.48
C GLY A 11 29.64 1.49 3.06
N ARG A 12 29.99 0.43 2.33
CA ARG A 12 29.58 0.25 0.93
C ARG A 12 28.05 0.20 0.80
N ILE A 13 27.50 1.10 -0.01
CA ILE A 13 26.09 1.15 -0.35
C ILE A 13 25.93 0.77 -1.82
N GLU A 14 25.05 -0.18 -2.11
CA GLU A 14 24.68 -0.57 -3.47
C GLU A 14 23.24 -0.16 -3.73
N LEU A 15 23.01 0.57 -4.82
CA LEU A 15 21.69 0.99 -5.29
C LEU A 15 21.42 0.35 -6.65
N GLN A 16 20.36 -0.43 -6.74
CA GLN A 16 19.90 -1.03 -7.98
C GLN A 16 18.46 -0.58 -8.28
N ASP A 17 18.26 -0.04 -9.50
CA ASP A 17 16.92 0.20 -10.03
C ASP A 17 16.36 -1.12 -10.60
N VAL A 18 15.29 -1.61 -10.00
CA VAL A 18 14.63 -2.86 -10.39
C VAL A 18 13.23 -2.63 -10.95
N THR A 19 12.87 -1.40 -11.30
CA THR A 19 11.53 -0.98 -11.73
C THR A 19 10.99 -1.84 -12.89
N THR A 20 11.82 -2.20 -13.86
CA THR A 20 11.42 -3.00 -15.02
C THR A 20 11.50 -4.51 -14.78
N GLN A 21 12.03 -4.95 -13.63
CA GLN A 21 12.23 -6.36 -13.31
C GLN A 21 11.10 -6.91 -12.44
N TRP A 22 10.33 -6.03 -11.78
CA TRP A 22 9.29 -6.41 -10.82
C TRP A 22 7.94 -5.82 -11.20
N GLY A 23 6.91 -6.68 -11.16
CA GLY A 23 5.51 -6.30 -11.19
C GLY A 23 4.88 -6.33 -9.80
N VAL A 24 3.74 -5.67 -9.64
CA VAL A 24 2.98 -5.67 -8.38
C VAL A 24 1.51 -5.85 -8.68
N PHE A 25 0.88 -6.87 -8.08
CA PHE A 25 -0.57 -6.98 -8.02
C PHE A 25 -1.07 -6.64 -6.62
N ALA A 26 -2.12 -5.84 -6.54
CA ALA A 26 -2.85 -5.62 -5.30
C ALA A 26 -4.08 -6.53 -5.26
N LEU A 27 -4.12 -7.45 -4.30
CA LEU A 27 -5.27 -8.31 -4.02
C LEU A 27 -5.91 -7.86 -2.72
N ALA A 28 -7.12 -7.30 -2.77
CA ALA A 28 -7.80 -6.74 -1.61
C ALA A 28 -9.27 -7.16 -1.54
N GLY A 29 -9.82 -7.17 -0.33
CA GLY A 29 -11.19 -7.50 -0.04
C GLY A 29 -11.32 -8.59 1.03
N PRO A 30 -12.53 -8.80 1.57
CA PRO A 30 -12.74 -9.72 2.69
C PRO A 30 -12.38 -11.18 2.37
N LYS A 31 -12.42 -11.57 1.09
CA LYS A 31 -12.06 -12.91 0.62
C LYS A 31 -10.64 -13.03 0.03
N ALA A 32 -9.83 -11.97 0.09
CA ALA A 32 -8.48 -11.99 -0.46
C ALA A 32 -7.62 -13.13 0.11
N ARG A 33 -7.79 -13.46 1.39
CA ARG A 33 -7.10 -14.58 2.03
C ARG A 33 -7.52 -15.94 1.46
N ASP A 34 -8.78 -16.10 1.13
CA ASP A 34 -9.30 -17.34 0.58
C ASP A 34 -8.76 -17.58 -0.83
N VAL A 35 -8.66 -16.52 -1.64
CA VAL A 35 -8.01 -16.57 -2.94
C VAL A 35 -6.54 -16.99 -2.80
N LEU A 36 -5.78 -16.40 -1.87
CA LEU A 36 -4.38 -16.79 -1.65
C LEU A 36 -4.25 -18.24 -1.16
N ARG A 37 -5.15 -18.72 -0.29
CA ARG A 37 -5.15 -20.11 0.18
C ARG A 37 -5.26 -21.12 -0.95
N ASP A 38 -6.00 -20.77 -2.00
CA ASP A 38 -6.21 -21.65 -3.14
C ASP A 38 -5.01 -21.79 -4.06
N VAL A 39 -4.06 -20.86 -3.98
CA VAL A 39 -2.94 -20.80 -4.92
C VAL A 39 -1.56 -20.85 -4.27
N ILE A 40 -1.47 -20.68 -2.96
CA ILE A 40 -0.19 -20.74 -2.25
C ILE A 40 0.36 -22.16 -2.23
N ASN A 41 1.62 -22.29 -2.57
CA ASN A 41 2.35 -23.56 -2.53
C ASN A 41 2.94 -23.78 -1.12
N ASP A 42 2.08 -24.11 -0.18
CA ASP A 42 2.45 -24.37 1.22
C ASP A 42 1.61 -25.53 1.77
N PRO A 43 2.18 -26.48 2.52
CA PRO A 43 1.44 -27.62 3.10
C PRO A 43 0.38 -27.18 4.13
N ASP A 44 0.50 -26.01 4.73
CA ASP A 44 -0.48 -25.44 5.68
C ASP A 44 -0.83 -23.97 5.35
N PRO A 45 -1.60 -23.74 4.27
CA PRO A 45 -1.99 -22.40 3.85
C PRO A 45 -2.73 -21.59 4.92
N ALA A 46 -3.50 -22.27 5.76
CA ALA A 46 -4.31 -21.62 6.80
C ALA A 46 -3.42 -20.98 7.88
N THR A 47 -2.41 -21.70 8.33
CA THR A 47 -1.47 -21.20 9.33
C THR A 47 -0.57 -20.10 8.74
N VAL A 48 0.00 -20.32 7.57
CA VAL A 48 0.95 -19.37 6.95
C VAL A 48 0.30 -18.03 6.66
N LEU A 49 -0.95 -18.01 6.22
CA LEU A 49 -1.72 -16.80 5.93
C LEU A 49 -2.50 -16.26 7.14
N SER A 50 -2.35 -16.87 8.33
CA SER A 50 -3.03 -16.38 9.53
C SER A 50 -2.56 -15.02 9.98
N ASN A 51 -3.38 -14.29 10.76
CA ASN A 51 -2.99 -12.99 11.33
C ASN A 51 -1.75 -13.09 12.24
N LYS A 52 -1.56 -14.23 12.91
CA LYS A 52 -0.42 -14.46 13.80
C LYS A 52 0.88 -14.64 13.01
N ARG A 53 0.83 -15.38 11.92
CA ARG A 53 2.02 -15.68 11.12
C ARG A 53 2.30 -14.61 10.08
N PHE A 54 1.28 -13.96 9.55
CA PHE A 54 1.39 -12.88 8.59
C PHE A 54 0.64 -11.64 9.11
N PRO A 55 1.19 -10.93 10.12
CA PRO A 55 0.55 -9.75 10.68
C PRO A 55 0.49 -8.58 9.71
N TRP A 56 -0.39 -7.62 9.97
CA TRP A 56 -0.48 -6.39 9.20
C TRP A 56 0.85 -5.63 9.16
N LEU A 57 1.17 -5.00 8.04
CA LEU A 57 2.45 -4.32 7.74
C LEU A 57 3.68 -5.24 7.77
N SER A 58 3.52 -6.55 7.68
CA SER A 58 4.64 -7.46 7.49
C SER A 58 4.82 -7.86 6.04
N ALA A 59 6.05 -8.22 5.69
CA ALA A 59 6.42 -8.76 4.39
C ALA A 59 6.90 -10.21 4.55
N ARG A 60 6.56 -11.06 3.56
CA ARG A 60 7.02 -12.45 3.50
C ARG A 60 7.25 -12.86 2.07
N GLN A 61 8.23 -13.72 1.90
CA GLN A 61 8.41 -14.48 0.67
C GLN A 61 7.50 -15.70 0.71
N ILE A 62 6.68 -15.87 -0.31
CA ILE A 62 5.77 -17.00 -0.50
C ILE A 62 5.81 -17.45 -1.96
N GLU A 63 5.32 -18.64 -2.24
CA GLU A 63 5.15 -19.12 -3.61
C GLU A 63 3.66 -19.22 -3.93
N LEU A 64 3.23 -18.62 -5.04
CA LEU A 64 1.88 -18.75 -5.57
C LEU A 64 1.94 -19.58 -6.86
N GLY A 65 1.49 -20.84 -6.78
CA GLY A 65 1.80 -21.82 -7.81
C GLY A 65 3.32 -21.97 -7.96
N MET A 66 3.87 -21.60 -9.13
CA MET A 66 5.31 -21.61 -9.41
C MET A 66 5.97 -20.21 -9.32
N CYS A 67 5.18 -19.19 -8.98
CA CYS A 67 5.67 -17.81 -8.94
C CYS A 67 6.20 -17.46 -7.55
N PRO A 68 7.49 -17.11 -7.39
CA PRO A 68 8.02 -16.55 -6.16
C PRO A 68 7.48 -15.13 -5.98
N VAL A 69 6.93 -14.83 -4.82
CA VAL A 69 6.29 -13.55 -4.51
C VAL A 69 6.80 -12.99 -3.20
N ASN A 70 7.24 -11.75 -3.22
CA ASN A 70 7.41 -10.96 -1.99
C ASN A 70 6.07 -10.32 -1.65
N ALA A 71 5.31 -10.94 -0.78
CA ALA A 71 4.00 -10.47 -0.37
C ALA A 71 4.10 -9.52 0.81
N ILE A 72 3.49 -8.35 0.70
CA ILE A 72 3.38 -7.36 1.78
C ILE A 72 1.91 -7.30 2.20
N ARG A 73 1.63 -7.55 3.48
CA ARG A 73 0.27 -7.48 3.97
C ARG A 73 -0.17 -6.04 4.21
N VAL A 74 -0.63 -5.42 3.16
CA VAL A 74 -1.13 -4.05 3.12
C VAL A 74 -2.22 -3.95 2.06
N ALA A 75 -3.17 -3.04 2.23
CA ALA A 75 -4.14 -2.72 1.21
C ALA A 75 -4.50 -1.23 1.32
N TYR A 76 -4.41 -0.55 0.20
CA TYR A 76 -4.71 0.87 0.13
C TYR A 76 -6.23 1.16 0.13
N THR A 77 -7.05 0.13 -0.05
CA THR A 77 -8.51 0.23 0.04
C THR A 77 -9.04 0.13 1.48
N GLY A 78 -8.15 -0.09 2.47
CA GLY A 78 -8.54 -0.31 3.86
C GLY A 78 -9.22 -1.66 4.15
N GLU A 79 -9.21 -2.56 3.18
CA GLU A 79 -9.69 -3.93 3.31
C GLU A 79 -8.54 -4.89 3.64
N LEU A 80 -8.87 -6.15 3.95
CA LEU A 80 -7.87 -7.21 4.02
C LEU A 80 -7.20 -7.35 2.65
N GLY A 81 -5.87 -7.33 2.60
CA GLY A 81 -5.20 -7.44 1.31
C GLY A 81 -3.70 -7.59 1.39
N TRP A 82 -3.13 -7.85 0.23
CA TRP A 82 -1.69 -7.97 0.01
C TRP A 82 -1.27 -7.29 -1.29
N GLU A 83 -0.11 -6.68 -1.26
CA GLU A 83 0.67 -6.36 -2.45
C GLU A 83 1.58 -7.55 -2.75
N LEU A 84 1.49 -8.06 -3.98
CA LEU A 84 2.16 -9.25 -4.47
C LEU A 84 3.25 -8.82 -5.45
N HIS A 85 4.44 -8.57 -4.93
CA HIS A 85 5.60 -8.20 -5.74
C HIS A 85 6.22 -9.46 -6.34
N HIS A 86 6.33 -9.52 -7.66
CA HIS A 86 6.73 -10.71 -8.41
C HIS A 86 7.67 -10.36 -9.56
N PRO A 87 8.50 -11.31 -10.04
CA PRO A 87 9.29 -11.12 -11.24
C PRO A 87 8.40 -10.79 -12.45
N MET A 88 8.79 -9.80 -13.25
CA MET A 88 7.98 -9.32 -14.37
C MET A 88 7.65 -10.41 -15.39
N GLU A 89 8.55 -11.35 -15.61
CA GLU A 89 8.36 -12.51 -16.51
C GLU A 89 7.25 -13.46 -16.04
N MET A 90 6.91 -13.44 -14.75
CA MET A 90 5.84 -14.26 -14.17
C MET A 90 4.48 -13.55 -14.13
N GLN A 91 4.39 -12.31 -14.60
CA GLN A 91 3.20 -11.48 -14.46
C GLN A 91 1.94 -12.12 -15.06
N ASN A 92 2.00 -12.58 -16.27
CA ASN A 92 0.84 -13.19 -16.94
C ASN A 92 0.43 -14.50 -16.23
N TYR A 93 1.42 -15.34 -15.90
CA TYR A 93 1.15 -16.56 -15.15
C TYR A 93 0.46 -16.30 -13.83
N LEU A 94 0.97 -15.34 -13.04
CA LEU A 94 0.41 -15.01 -11.74
C LEU A 94 -0.99 -14.38 -11.87
N PHE A 95 -1.21 -13.54 -12.89
CA PHE A 95 -2.52 -12.97 -13.18
C PHE A 95 -3.56 -14.04 -13.45
N ASP A 96 -3.28 -14.95 -14.40
CA ASP A 96 -4.20 -16.04 -14.76
C ASP A 96 -4.49 -16.97 -13.58
N LEU A 97 -3.46 -17.27 -12.77
CA LEU A 97 -3.59 -18.08 -11.57
C LEU A 97 -4.55 -17.43 -10.56
N LEU A 98 -4.37 -16.14 -10.28
CA LEU A 98 -5.20 -15.37 -9.34
C LEU A 98 -6.62 -15.18 -9.88
N GLU A 99 -6.78 -14.89 -11.18
CA GLU A 99 -8.10 -14.72 -11.80
C GLU A 99 -8.92 -16.00 -11.71
N LYS A 100 -8.31 -17.14 -12.07
CA LYS A 100 -8.93 -18.44 -11.99
C LYS A 100 -9.35 -18.82 -10.56
N ALA A 101 -8.47 -18.62 -9.59
CA ALA A 101 -8.77 -18.89 -8.18
C ALA A 101 -9.81 -17.92 -7.63
N GLY A 102 -9.72 -16.64 -8.01
CA GLY A 102 -10.61 -15.58 -7.54
C GLY A 102 -12.04 -15.69 -8.06
N ALA A 103 -12.24 -16.29 -9.22
CA ALA A 103 -13.56 -16.42 -9.85
C ALA A 103 -14.61 -17.04 -8.92
N LYS A 104 -14.30 -18.12 -8.22
CA LYS A 104 -15.20 -18.77 -7.26
C LYS A 104 -15.47 -17.94 -6.00
N HIS A 105 -14.61 -16.98 -5.70
CA HIS A 105 -14.77 -16.05 -4.59
C HIS A 105 -15.45 -14.75 -4.99
N GLY A 106 -15.79 -14.58 -6.26
CA GLY A 106 -16.42 -13.38 -6.80
C GLY A 106 -15.45 -12.22 -6.98
N MET A 107 -14.15 -12.50 -7.15
CA MET A 107 -13.14 -11.48 -7.43
C MET A 107 -13.47 -10.70 -8.70
N LYS A 108 -13.21 -9.42 -8.69
CA LYS A 108 -13.39 -8.50 -9.83
C LYS A 108 -12.13 -7.67 -10.03
N LEU A 109 -11.84 -7.34 -11.27
CA LEU A 109 -10.81 -6.34 -11.57
C LEU A 109 -11.34 -4.95 -11.17
N VAL A 110 -10.47 -4.16 -10.55
CA VAL A 110 -10.81 -2.84 -10.00
C VAL A 110 -9.95 -1.79 -10.68
N GLY A 111 -10.59 -0.74 -11.20
CA GLY A 111 -9.91 0.41 -11.79
C GLY A 111 -9.38 1.40 -10.74
N ALA A 112 -8.40 2.21 -11.12
CA ALA A 112 -7.77 3.20 -10.26
C ALA A 112 -8.76 4.20 -9.64
N ARG A 113 -9.82 4.56 -10.37
CA ARG A 113 -10.87 5.47 -9.88
C ARG A 113 -11.64 4.85 -8.71
N ALA A 114 -12.06 3.59 -8.83
CA ALA A 114 -12.73 2.88 -7.74
C ALA A 114 -11.81 2.71 -6.52
N GLN A 115 -10.52 2.41 -6.74
CA GLN A 115 -9.53 2.36 -5.67
C GLN A 115 -9.41 3.72 -4.95
N ASN A 116 -9.45 4.84 -5.68
CA ASN A 116 -9.40 6.17 -5.09
C ASN A 116 -10.62 6.45 -4.20
N TRP A 117 -11.82 6.02 -4.59
CA TRP A 117 -13.01 6.12 -3.74
C TRP A 117 -12.89 5.26 -2.47
N LEU A 118 -12.51 4.00 -2.62
CA LEU A 118 -12.36 3.07 -1.50
C LEU A 118 -11.35 3.56 -0.45
N ARG A 119 -10.21 4.13 -0.87
CA ARG A 119 -9.25 4.69 0.06
C ARG A 119 -9.77 5.92 0.80
N GLN A 120 -10.60 6.75 0.12
CA GLN A 120 -11.20 7.94 0.73
C GLN A 120 -12.22 7.58 1.80
N GLU A 121 -13.06 6.55 1.58
CA GLU A 121 -13.99 6.02 2.60
C GLU A 121 -13.27 5.63 3.90
N LYS A 122 -12.01 5.20 3.80
CA LYS A 122 -11.15 4.86 4.94
C LYS A 122 -10.28 6.01 5.41
N SER A 123 -10.44 7.19 4.83
CA SER A 123 -9.60 8.37 5.12
C SER A 123 -8.11 8.12 4.88
N TYR A 124 -7.76 7.26 3.92
CA TYR A 124 -6.37 7.04 3.56
C TYR A 124 -5.86 8.14 2.64
N ARG A 125 -4.74 8.72 3.01
CA ARG A 125 -4.12 9.84 2.30
C ARG A 125 -3.34 9.33 1.08
N ALA A 126 -3.39 10.09 -0.02
CA ALA A 126 -2.64 9.80 -1.23
C ALA A 126 -1.52 10.82 -1.43
N PHE A 127 -0.37 10.34 -1.92
CA PHE A 127 0.72 11.21 -2.31
C PHE A 127 0.33 12.00 -3.59
N GLY A 128 0.60 13.28 -3.59
CA GLY A 128 0.24 14.20 -4.68
C GLY A 128 -1.15 14.82 -4.53
N THR A 129 -1.96 14.35 -3.57
CA THR A 129 -3.24 14.95 -3.19
C THR A 129 -3.17 15.49 -1.76
N GLU A 130 -3.52 14.68 -0.76
CA GLU A 130 -3.46 15.10 0.66
C GLU A 130 -2.04 15.11 1.21
N LEU A 131 -1.12 14.32 0.64
CA LEU A 131 0.29 14.28 0.99
C LEU A 131 1.11 14.96 -0.10
N GLY A 132 1.68 16.10 0.21
CA GLY A 132 2.48 16.90 -0.70
C GLY A 132 3.53 17.69 0.05
N ARG A 133 4.12 18.67 -0.63
CA ARG A 133 5.11 19.58 -0.03
C ARG A 133 4.46 20.68 0.81
N ASP A 134 3.15 20.84 0.69
CA ASP A 134 2.40 21.94 1.27
C ASP A 134 1.87 21.64 2.67
N ALA A 135 1.86 20.36 3.05
CA ALA A 135 1.36 19.89 4.34
C ALA A 135 2.38 18.98 5.04
N THR A 136 2.50 19.16 6.34
CA THR A 136 3.27 18.24 7.21
C THR A 136 2.48 16.95 7.45
N PRO A 137 3.12 15.85 7.88
CA PRO A 137 2.41 14.66 8.30
C PRO A 137 1.40 14.90 9.44
N LEU A 138 1.66 15.88 10.32
CA LEU A 138 0.75 16.25 11.40
C LEU A 138 -0.50 16.95 10.86
N GLU A 139 -0.34 17.83 9.88
CA GLU A 139 -1.45 18.50 9.18
C GLU A 139 -2.29 17.52 8.35
N ALA A 140 -1.65 16.46 7.81
CA ALA A 140 -2.31 15.38 7.08
C ALA A 140 -3.00 14.36 7.99
N ASP A 141 -3.08 14.61 9.31
CA ASP A 141 -3.68 13.72 10.30
C ASP A 141 -2.99 12.34 10.39
N LEU A 142 -1.66 12.33 10.32
CA LEU A 142 -0.81 11.14 10.40
C LEU A 142 0.16 11.14 11.60
N PRO A 143 -0.23 11.64 12.81
CA PRO A 143 0.70 11.72 13.94
C PRO A 143 1.24 10.35 14.38
N ARG A 144 0.48 9.28 14.17
CA ARG A 144 0.89 7.91 14.52
C ARG A 144 2.11 7.39 13.75
N PHE A 145 2.46 8.05 12.63
CA PHE A 145 3.63 7.69 11.82
C PHE A 145 4.82 8.61 12.08
N VAL A 146 4.69 9.56 13.01
CA VAL A 146 5.75 10.52 13.36
C VAL A 146 6.18 10.25 14.80
N ASP A 147 7.41 9.76 14.96
CA ASP A 147 8.01 9.58 16.27
C ASP A 147 8.90 10.78 16.60
N LEU A 148 8.36 11.73 17.36
CA LEU A 148 9.07 12.94 17.79
C LEU A 148 10.11 12.66 18.90
N SER A 149 10.14 11.47 19.48
CA SER A 149 11.12 11.11 20.52
C SER A 149 12.53 10.87 19.94
N LYS A 150 12.65 10.62 18.64
CA LYS A 150 13.92 10.41 17.94
C LYS A 150 14.28 11.57 17.03
N GLU A 151 15.56 11.66 16.70
CA GLU A 151 16.04 12.59 15.68
C GLU A 151 15.82 12.03 14.27
N PHE A 152 15.34 12.88 13.35
CA PHE A 152 15.18 12.55 11.94
C PHE A 152 15.29 13.79 11.06
N HIS A 153 15.59 13.58 9.79
CA HIS A 153 15.69 14.69 8.82
C HIS A 153 14.33 15.39 8.68
N GLY A 154 14.33 16.72 8.91
CA GLY A 154 13.12 17.55 8.83
C GLY A 154 12.34 17.74 10.14
N LYS A 155 12.73 17.10 11.27
CA LYS A 155 12.07 17.27 12.58
C LYS A 155 12.00 18.74 12.98
N ALA A 156 13.12 19.43 13.02
CA ALA A 156 13.17 20.84 13.42
C ALA A 156 12.32 21.75 12.53
N ALA A 157 12.30 21.50 11.21
CA ALA A 157 11.47 22.24 10.28
C ALA A 157 9.96 22.00 10.53
N MET A 158 9.58 20.75 10.80
CA MET A 158 8.19 20.39 11.10
C MET A 158 7.72 21.01 12.43
N GLU A 159 8.57 20.98 13.47
CA GLU A 159 8.29 21.59 14.77
C GLU A 159 8.17 23.12 14.66
N ALA A 160 9.02 23.76 13.87
CA ALA A 160 8.98 25.19 13.64
C ALA A 160 7.74 25.66 12.86
N LEU A 161 7.26 24.85 11.90
CA LEU A 161 6.04 25.15 11.14
C LEU A 161 4.78 24.99 12.00
N GLY A 162 4.76 24.06 12.93
CA GLY A 162 3.58 23.70 13.70
C GLY A 162 2.46 23.11 12.82
N VAL A 163 1.23 23.19 13.31
CA VAL A 163 0.02 22.73 12.60
C VAL A 163 -0.79 23.96 12.17
N ARG A 164 -0.75 24.30 10.89
CA ARG A 164 -1.45 25.50 10.32
C ARG A 164 -2.84 25.14 9.78
N VAL A 165 -2.98 23.93 9.27
CA VAL A 165 -4.21 23.37 8.67
C VAL A 165 -4.44 21.97 9.19
N LYS A 166 -5.66 21.46 9.06
CA LYS A 166 -6.00 20.09 9.44
C LYS A 166 -6.72 19.40 8.29
N CYS A 167 -6.23 18.25 7.89
CA CYS A 167 -6.92 17.38 6.96
C CYS A 167 -8.11 16.72 7.66
N CYS A 168 -9.29 16.78 7.05
CA CYS A 168 -10.50 16.10 7.51
C CYS A 168 -11.19 15.41 6.34
N THR A 169 -11.93 14.36 6.67
CA THR A 169 -12.81 13.66 5.72
C THR A 169 -14.20 14.23 5.86
N LEU A 170 -14.79 14.61 4.73
CA LEU A 170 -16.14 15.18 4.68
C LEU A 170 -17.09 14.16 4.07
N LEU A 171 -18.28 14.06 4.64
CA LEU A 171 -19.41 13.39 4.00
C LEU A 171 -20.17 14.44 3.21
N ILE A 172 -20.32 14.21 1.91
CA ILE A 172 -21.09 15.10 1.02
C ILE A 172 -22.50 14.56 0.93
N ASP A 173 -23.48 15.38 1.33
CA ASP A 173 -24.90 15.10 1.15
C ASP A 173 -25.37 15.79 -0.13
N GLY A 174 -25.55 15.02 -1.18
CA GLY A 174 -25.88 15.50 -2.52
C GLY A 174 -26.44 14.40 -3.42
N PRO A 175 -26.70 14.68 -4.68
CA PRO A 175 -27.10 13.67 -5.65
C PRO A 175 -26.06 12.54 -5.76
N ASP A 176 -26.52 11.31 -6.02
CA ASP A 176 -25.66 10.11 -6.12
C ASP A 176 -24.56 10.22 -7.19
N ASP A 177 -24.69 11.14 -8.14
CA ASP A 177 -23.72 11.43 -9.20
C ASP A 177 -22.81 12.64 -8.88
N ALA A 178 -22.93 13.24 -7.70
CA ALA A 178 -22.03 14.31 -7.26
C ALA A 178 -20.61 13.77 -7.10
N ASP A 179 -19.72 14.16 -8.01
CA ASP A 179 -18.31 13.76 -8.02
C ASP A 179 -17.44 15.03 -7.87
N PRO A 180 -17.12 15.42 -6.63
CA PRO A 180 -16.32 16.61 -6.40
C PRO A 180 -14.92 16.45 -6.98
N TRP A 181 -14.47 17.46 -7.69
CA TRP A 181 -13.13 17.50 -8.27
C TRP A 181 -12.11 17.88 -7.20
N GLY A 182 -10.91 17.35 -7.34
CA GLY A 182 -9.81 17.73 -6.46
C GLY A 182 -9.55 19.24 -6.52
N ARG A 183 -9.35 19.86 -5.35
CA ARG A 183 -9.09 21.30 -5.15
C ARG A 183 -10.31 22.21 -5.28
N GLU A 184 -11.50 21.70 -5.30
CA GLU A 184 -12.69 22.52 -5.12
C GLU A 184 -12.75 23.07 -3.69
N ALA A 185 -13.14 24.34 -3.57
CA ALA A 185 -13.45 24.93 -2.27
C ALA A 185 -14.86 24.48 -1.85
N LEU A 186 -14.98 24.08 -0.60
CA LEU A 186 -16.25 23.72 0.03
C LEU A 186 -16.73 24.87 0.90
#